data_60a61b4027f91f7aff7dc3bedd09701f
#
_entry.id   60a61b4027f91f7aff7dc3bedd09701f
#
_cell.length_a   1.000
_cell.length_b   1.000
_cell.length_c   1.000
_cell.angle_alpha   90.00
_cell.angle_beta   90.00
_cell.angle_gamma   90.00
#
_symmetry.space_group_name_H-M   'P 1'
#
loop_
_entity.id
_entity.type
_entity.pdbx_description
1 polymer ?
#
loop_
_entity_poly.entity_id
_entity_poly.type
_entity_poly.pdbx_seq_one_letter_code
_entity_poly.pdbx_strand_id
1 'polypeptide(L)'
;MLRFWRSFSGVGLMIGTLFFAASLTPSLIPRNFATQGVLSGCALAAGYGLGVFFRWLWRYLELPEPEGRLALRGKQVAMIGCALVAALFLWRAAGWQNSIRALMGMTPVDTAHPLEVGAIALLAFAILLLLARLFRVILQFAARRARSVAPRRVSNVVGAAIAIAVFWAAIDGVLFRFALRAADSSFRAVDALMEPDAPRPSDPNKTGSAGSLVEWADLGRMGRSFVASGPTRETLRAFLKRDAMEPLRVYVGLRSGETAEERAKLALEELKRVGGFARSSLVVIMPTGTGWIDPEGIDPLEYLHRGDVASVAIQYSYLASWLSLLTEPGYGDEAARALFKEIYGYWTTLPKDDRPKLYLYGLSLGALSSEKSSELFEVIGDPYQGVLWAGPPFPSRIWRSATDNRNPGSPAWLPRFRDGSYIRFTNQTNALGDPVAGWGPIRLVYLQYASDPITFFEIASLYRRPAWMIGPRGPDVSPDLRWYPVVTFMQLLLDVMMATQSPMGHGHVYAGAHYIDPWIAVTDVRDWSPDEIARLKRFFSERAQ
;
A
#
# COMPACT_ATOMS: atom_id res chain seq x y z
N MET A 1 7.61 35.54 28.63
CA MET A 1 6.61 34.44 28.63
C MET A 1 5.17 34.93 28.37
N LEU A 2 4.60 35.90 29.04
CA LEU A 2 3.20 36.35 28.81
C LEU A 2 2.88 36.84 27.40
N ARG A 3 3.82 37.49 26.67
CA ARG A 3 3.63 37.88 25.26
C ARG A 3 3.52 36.69 24.29
N PHE A 4 4.19 35.60 24.58
CA PHE A 4 4.17 34.38 23.75
C PHE A 4 2.79 33.69 23.85
N TRP A 5 2.26 33.52 25.06
CA TRP A 5 0.95 32.91 25.29
C TRP A 5 -0.23 33.74 24.73
N ARG A 6 -0.08 35.07 24.68
CA ARG A 6 -1.06 35.95 24.04
C ARG A 6 -1.11 35.84 22.53
N SER A 7 -0.11 35.22 21.88
CA SER A 7 -0.04 35.05 20.42
C SER A 7 -0.89 33.90 19.88
N PHE A 8 -1.37 32.99 20.74
CA PHE A 8 -2.17 31.86 20.32
C PHE A 8 -3.66 32.25 20.18
N SER A 9 -4.27 31.68 19.10
CA SER A 9 -5.71 31.76 18.87
C SER A 9 -6.46 30.77 19.78
N GLY A 10 -7.40 31.24 20.63
CA GLY A 10 -8.22 30.34 21.45
C GLY A 10 -9.06 29.38 20.58
N VAL A 11 -9.68 29.88 19.50
CA VAL A 11 -10.44 29.06 18.54
C VAL A 11 -9.52 28.06 17.89
N GLY A 12 -8.28 28.48 17.52
CA GLY A 12 -7.28 27.58 16.97
C GLY A 12 -6.94 26.43 17.93
N LEU A 13 -6.72 26.73 19.21
CA LEU A 13 -6.44 25.70 20.23
C LEU A 13 -7.61 24.74 20.42
N MET A 14 -8.85 25.24 20.45
CA MET A 14 -10.03 24.37 20.58
C MET A 14 -10.16 23.39 19.42
N ILE A 15 -10.15 23.88 18.17
CA ILE A 15 -10.25 23.00 16.98
C ILE A 15 -9.03 22.10 16.89
N GLY A 16 -7.83 22.61 17.18
CA GLY A 16 -6.61 21.80 17.23
C GLY A 16 -6.70 20.66 18.25
N THR A 17 -7.21 20.93 19.46
CA THR A 17 -7.40 19.88 20.48
C THR A 17 -8.43 18.84 20.05
N LEU A 18 -9.51 19.23 19.38
CA LEU A 18 -10.47 18.27 18.83
C LEU A 18 -9.83 17.37 17.74
N PHE A 19 -8.99 17.94 16.89
CA PHE A 19 -8.25 17.18 15.88
C PHE A 19 -7.20 16.26 16.52
N PHE A 20 -6.49 16.75 17.55
CA PHE A 20 -5.58 15.93 18.35
C PHE A 20 -6.33 14.75 18.98
N ALA A 21 -7.45 15.00 19.64
CA ALA A 21 -8.27 13.97 20.26
C ALA A 21 -8.78 12.95 19.23
N ALA A 22 -9.34 13.42 18.11
CA ALA A 22 -9.81 12.55 17.03
C ALA A 22 -8.67 11.69 16.45
N SER A 23 -7.43 12.19 16.37
CA SER A 23 -6.28 11.43 15.86
C SER A 23 -5.86 10.25 16.73
N LEU A 24 -6.23 10.25 18.02
CA LEU A 24 -5.96 9.16 18.97
C LEU A 24 -6.92 7.97 18.81
N THR A 25 -8.05 8.18 18.11
CA THR A 25 -9.03 7.10 17.85
C THR A 25 -8.46 6.06 16.88
N PRO A 26 -9.05 4.85 16.82
CA PRO A 26 -8.58 3.79 15.93
C PRO A 26 -8.52 4.20 14.45
N SER A 27 -7.56 3.64 13.73
CA SER A 27 -7.52 3.62 12.27
C SER A 27 -7.49 2.17 11.77
N LEU A 28 -6.92 1.90 10.60
CA LEU A 28 -6.87 0.55 10.03
C LEU A 28 -5.83 -0.35 10.71
N ILE A 29 -4.66 0.22 11.07
CA ILE A 29 -3.57 -0.55 11.69
C ILE A 29 -3.15 0.03 13.05
N PRO A 30 -2.58 -0.78 13.96
CA PRO A 30 -2.11 -0.30 15.25
C PRO A 30 -0.85 0.57 15.07
N ARG A 31 -0.69 1.56 15.97
CA ARG A 31 0.42 2.51 15.93
C ARG A 31 1.23 2.48 17.21
N ASN A 32 2.54 2.67 17.11
CA ASN A 32 3.39 2.91 18.25
C ASN A 32 3.30 4.37 18.72
N PHE A 33 3.82 4.68 19.91
CA PHE A 33 3.73 6.01 20.52
C PHE A 33 4.42 7.11 19.69
N ALA A 34 5.50 6.79 18.97
CA ALA A 34 6.25 7.78 18.19
C ALA A 34 5.45 8.22 16.97
N THR A 35 4.95 7.26 16.16
CA THR A 35 4.12 7.55 14.99
C THR A 35 2.78 8.19 15.38
N GLN A 36 2.18 7.73 16.48
CA GLN A 36 0.97 8.35 17.02
C GLN A 36 1.23 9.80 17.46
N GLY A 37 2.33 10.08 18.14
CA GLY A 37 2.70 11.43 18.55
C GLY A 37 2.87 12.40 17.39
N VAL A 38 3.59 11.97 16.34
CA VAL A 38 3.76 12.77 15.11
C VAL A 38 2.41 13.07 14.45
N LEU A 39 1.60 12.03 14.23
CA LEU A 39 0.25 12.19 13.67
C LEU A 39 -0.60 13.17 14.47
N SER A 40 -0.61 13.01 15.80
CA SER A 40 -1.40 13.86 16.70
C SER A 40 -0.92 15.30 16.68
N GLY A 41 0.39 15.54 16.56
CA GLY A 41 0.96 16.88 16.41
C GLY A 41 0.61 17.53 15.09
N CYS A 42 0.64 16.76 13.99
CA CYS A 42 0.19 17.21 12.68
C CYS A 42 -1.33 17.53 12.67
N ALA A 43 -2.13 16.67 13.27
CA ALA A 43 -3.57 16.89 13.41
C ALA A 43 -3.88 18.15 14.26
N LEU A 44 -3.18 18.33 15.39
CA LEU A 44 -3.26 19.54 16.22
C LEU A 44 -2.92 20.79 15.38
N ALA A 45 -1.86 20.74 14.56
CA ALA A 45 -1.44 21.88 13.73
C ALA A 45 -2.47 22.18 12.63
N ALA A 46 -3.02 21.16 11.98
CA ALA A 46 -4.06 21.33 10.97
C ALA A 46 -5.35 21.95 11.56
N GLY A 47 -5.81 21.44 12.68
CA GLY A 47 -6.98 21.97 13.38
C GLY A 47 -6.73 23.39 13.91
N TYR A 48 -5.52 23.68 14.43
CA TYR A 48 -5.12 25.02 14.84
C TYR A 48 -5.13 26.00 13.67
N GLY A 49 -4.57 25.60 12.52
CA GLY A 49 -4.58 26.41 11.31
C GLY A 49 -5.99 26.73 10.83
N LEU A 50 -6.88 25.74 10.83
CA LEU A 50 -8.29 25.89 10.47
C LEU A 50 -9.01 26.88 11.43
N GLY A 51 -8.77 26.77 12.73
CA GLY A 51 -9.35 27.68 13.71
C GLY A 51 -8.79 29.11 13.61
N VAL A 52 -7.52 29.28 13.23
CA VAL A 52 -6.93 30.60 12.91
C VAL A 52 -7.60 31.18 11.67
N PHE A 53 -7.84 30.36 10.65
CA PHE A 53 -8.55 30.77 9.42
C PHE A 53 -9.99 31.19 9.73
N PHE A 54 -10.76 30.42 10.49
CA PHE A 54 -12.14 30.81 10.88
C PHE A 54 -12.17 32.09 11.71
N ARG A 55 -11.22 32.28 12.61
CA ARG A 55 -11.12 33.52 13.35
C ARG A 55 -10.78 34.73 12.49
N TRP A 56 -9.89 34.52 11.48
CA TRP A 56 -9.59 35.54 10.49
C TRP A 56 -10.83 35.88 9.67
N LEU A 57 -11.57 34.88 9.18
CA LEU A 57 -12.82 35.06 8.42
C LEU A 57 -13.88 35.80 9.27
N TRP A 58 -14.04 35.43 10.56
CA TRP A 58 -14.96 36.08 11.49
C TRP A 58 -14.68 37.58 11.60
N ARG A 59 -13.42 37.96 11.74
CA ARG A 59 -12.99 39.36 11.78
C ARG A 59 -13.14 40.06 10.44
N TYR A 60 -12.90 39.35 9.36
CA TYR A 60 -13.06 39.91 8.00
C TYR A 60 -14.53 40.23 7.70
N LEU A 61 -15.46 39.47 8.29
CA LEU A 61 -16.90 39.69 8.19
C LEU A 61 -17.40 40.71 9.25
N GLU A 62 -16.49 41.32 10.02
CA GLU A 62 -16.79 42.33 11.04
C GLU A 62 -17.78 41.86 12.10
N LEU A 63 -17.84 40.55 12.38
CA LEU A 63 -18.73 39.98 13.37
C LEU A 63 -18.26 40.29 14.81
N PRO A 64 -19.18 40.47 15.79
CA PRO A 64 -18.85 40.87 17.16
C PRO A 64 -17.96 39.83 17.84
N GLU A 65 -16.87 40.33 18.47
CA GLU A 65 -16.01 39.50 19.34
C GLU A 65 -16.30 39.84 20.81
N PRO A 66 -16.32 38.83 21.71
CA PRO A 66 -16.46 39.12 23.15
C PRO A 66 -15.22 39.86 23.66
N GLU A 67 -15.44 40.87 24.48
CA GLU A 67 -14.40 41.74 25.04
C GLU A 67 -14.29 41.66 26.58
N GLY A 68 -13.19 42.17 27.11
CA GLY A 68 -12.97 42.34 28.52
C GLY A 68 -12.90 41.06 29.36
N ARG A 69 -13.54 41.07 30.53
CA ARG A 69 -13.51 39.94 31.49
C ARG A 69 -14.20 38.69 30.94
N LEU A 70 -15.22 38.84 30.07
CA LEU A 70 -15.95 37.72 29.47
C LEU A 70 -15.06 36.93 28.50
N ALA A 71 -14.29 37.63 27.68
CA ALA A 71 -13.32 37.02 26.78
C ALA A 71 -12.22 36.25 27.55
N LEU A 72 -11.75 36.80 28.67
CA LEU A 72 -10.72 36.15 29.49
C LEU A 72 -11.26 34.87 30.15
N ARG A 73 -12.44 34.94 30.77
CA ARG A 73 -13.11 33.76 31.35
C ARG A 73 -13.40 32.68 30.29
N GLY A 74 -13.91 33.08 29.15
CA GLY A 74 -14.16 32.17 28.04
C GLY A 74 -12.88 31.43 27.60
N LYS A 75 -11.73 32.13 27.48
CA LYS A 75 -10.44 31.48 27.20
C LYS A 75 -9.99 30.52 28.29
N GLN A 76 -10.18 30.86 29.57
CA GLN A 76 -9.81 29.96 30.67
C GLN A 76 -10.64 28.68 30.65
N VAL A 77 -11.96 28.80 30.47
CA VAL A 77 -12.88 27.64 30.38
C VAL A 77 -12.51 26.78 29.16
N ALA A 78 -12.24 27.40 28.00
CA ALA A 78 -11.82 26.70 26.81
C ALA A 78 -10.48 25.96 27.01
N MET A 79 -9.50 26.57 27.69
CA MET A 79 -8.21 25.91 27.98
C MET A 79 -8.37 24.70 28.91
N ILE A 80 -9.19 24.84 29.95
CA ILE A 80 -9.49 23.74 30.89
C ILE A 80 -10.21 22.61 30.11
N GLY A 81 -11.22 22.95 29.30
CA GLY A 81 -11.91 21.99 28.46
C GLY A 81 -10.97 21.24 27.47
N CYS A 82 -10.06 21.98 26.83
CA CYS A 82 -9.04 21.39 25.98
C CYS A 82 -8.12 20.42 26.74
N ALA A 83 -7.66 20.80 27.92
CA ALA A 83 -6.82 19.96 28.77
C ALA A 83 -7.55 18.69 29.22
N LEU A 84 -8.81 18.80 29.61
CA LEU A 84 -9.64 17.65 30.00
C LEU A 84 -9.88 16.69 28.81
N VAL A 85 -10.22 17.22 27.63
CA VAL A 85 -10.42 16.43 26.41
C VAL A 85 -9.13 15.72 26.04
N ALA A 86 -8.00 16.41 26.00
CA ALA A 86 -6.71 15.81 25.70
C ALA A 86 -6.34 14.70 26.69
N ALA A 87 -6.50 14.95 28.00
CA ALA A 87 -6.22 13.95 29.03
C ALA A 87 -7.12 12.71 28.92
N LEU A 88 -8.42 12.91 28.69
CA LEU A 88 -9.39 11.82 28.53
C LEU A 88 -9.06 10.94 27.32
N PHE A 89 -8.73 11.54 26.18
CA PHE A 89 -8.43 10.80 24.96
C PHE A 89 -7.07 10.09 25.04
N LEU A 90 -6.06 10.73 25.64
CA LEU A 90 -4.78 10.08 25.93
C LEU A 90 -4.94 8.87 26.86
N TRP A 91 -5.78 9.00 27.89
CA TRP A 91 -6.09 7.89 28.80
C TRP A 91 -6.79 6.74 28.08
N ARG A 92 -7.71 7.01 27.14
CA ARG A 92 -8.43 6.01 26.37
C ARG A 92 -7.61 5.39 25.24
N ALA A 93 -6.49 5.98 24.87
CA ALA A 93 -5.71 5.57 23.69
C ALA A 93 -5.26 4.11 23.73
N ALA A 94 -4.88 3.57 24.91
CA ALA A 94 -4.51 2.15 25.05
C ALA A 94 -5.67 1.21 24.71
N GLY A 95 -6.90 1.52 25.19
CA GLY A 95 -8.09 0.74 24.86
C GLY A 95 -8.39 0.73 23.37
N TRP A 96 -8.22 1.86 22.68
CA TRP A 96 -8.40 1.94 21.24
C TRP A 96 -7.32 1.19 20.44
N GLN A 97 -6.06 1.26 20.87
CA GLN A 97 -5.01 0.44 20.25
C GLN A 97 -5.28 -1.05 20.46
N ASN A 98 -5.72 -1.44 21.64
CA ASN A 98 -6.06 -2.83 21.95
C ASN A 98 -7.27 -3.34 21.16
N SER A 99 -8.23 -2.47 20.80
CA SER A 99 -9.35 -2.86 19.94
C SER A 99 -8.93 -3.29 18.54
N ILE A 100 -7.84 -2.71 18.00
CA ILE A 100 -7.26 -3.13 16.71
C ILE A 100 -6.40 -4.38 16.94
N ARG A 101 -5.52 -4.37 17.95
CA ARG A 101 -4.57 -5.44 18.25
C ARG A 101 -5.29 -6.77 18.50
N ALA A 102 -6.40 -6.75 19.23
CA ALA A 102 -7.21 -7.95 19.48
C ALA A 102 -7.76 -8.57 18.19
N LEU A 103 -8.20 -7.75 17.23
CA LEU A 103 -8.71 -8.23 15.93
C LEU A 103 -7.60 -8.82 15.05
N MET A 104 -6.35 -8.41 15.27
CA MET A 104 -5.16 -8.87 14.53
C MET A 104 -4.37 -9.95 15.30
N GLY A 105 -4.93 -10.52 16.38
CA GLY A 105 -4.23 -11.56 17.17
C GLY A 105 -2.97 -11.08 17.89
N MET A 106 -2.77 -9.77 18.04
CA MET A 106 -1.58 -9.21 18.70
C MET A 106 -1.76 -9.13 20.22
N THR A 107 -0.66 -9.24 20.95
CA THR A 107 -0.67 -9.04 22.41
C THR A 107 -1.16 -7.64 22.78
N PRO A 108 -2.06 -7.49 23.77
CA PRO A 108 -2.49 -6.20 24.24
C PRO A 108 -1.31 -5.37 24.78
N VAL A 109 -1.45 -4.04 24.72
CA VAL A 109 -0.52 -3.12 25.37
C VAL A 109 -1.13 -2.58 26.67
N ASP A 110 -0.32 -2.50 27.72
CA ASP A 110 -0.76 -1.98 29.02
C ASP A 110 -0.91 -0.45 28.99
N THR A 111 -0.12 0.20 28.15
CA THR A 111 -0.13 1.67 28.00
C THR A 111 0.11 2.09 26.56
N ALA A 112 -0.53 3.17 26.14
CA ALA A 112 -0.24 3.86 24.88
C ALA A 112 0.82 4.97 25.05
N HIS A 113 1.57 4.98 26.14
CA HIS A 113 2.59 5.98 26.44
C HIS A 113 2.09 7.43 26.32
N PRO A 114 1.06 7.83 27.09
CA PRO A 114 0.37 9.11 26.90
C PRO A 114 1.27 10.33 27.04
N LEU A 115 2.29 10.29 27.90
CA LEU A 115 3.22 11.41 28.10
C LEU A 115 4.15 11.57 26.91
N GLU A 116 4.69 10.47 26.38
CA GLU A 116 5.55 10.44 25.20
C GLU A 116 4.77 10.88 23.96
N VAL A 117 3.55 10.37 23.76
CA VAL A 117 2.65 10.81 22.69
C VAL A 117 2.39 12.32 22.80
N GLY A 118 2.06 12.81 23.99
CA GLY A 118 1.83 14.24 24.24
C GLY A 118 3.06 15.09 23.94
N ALA A 119 4.24 14.66 24.41
CA ALA A 119 5.50 15.38 24.20
C ALA A 119 5.88 15.45 22.71
N ILE A 120 5.81 14.31 22.00
CA ILE A 120 6.10 14.26 20.55
C ILE A 120 5.08 15.09 19.77
N ALA A 121 3.79 15.03 20.13
CA ALA A 121 2.76 15.83 19.48
C ALA A 121 3.00 17.33 19.66
N LEU A 122 3.38 17.78 20.86
CA LEU A 122 3.71 19.18 21.10
C LEU A 122 4.97 19.62 20.36
N LEU A 123 5.99 18.75 20.26
CA LEU A 123 7.19 19.03 19.48
C LEU A 123 6.86 19.17 17.99
N ALA A 124 6.12 18.22 17.41
CA ALA A 124 5.70 18.27 16.02
C ALA A 124 4.83 19.51 15.74
N PHE A 125 3.89 19.82 16.61
CA PHE A 125 3.09 21.04 16.53
C PHE A 125 3.97 22.31 16.58
N ALA A 126 4.94 22.39 17.49
CA ALA A 126 5.85 23.53 17.62
C ALA A 126 6.68 23.73 16.35
N ILE A 127 7.21 22.65 15.76
CA ILE A 127 7.96 22.68 14.50
C ILE A 127 7.07 23.24 13.38
N LEU A 128 5.86 22.68 13.20
CA LEU A 128 4.92 23.11 12.15
C LEU A 128 4.48 24.58 12.36
N LEU A 129 4.27 25.00 13.61
CA LEU A 129 3.95 26.37 13.93
C LEU A 129 5.12 27.33 13.60
N LEU A 130 6.36 26.93 13.88
CA LEU A 130 7.55 27.70 13.50
C LEU A 130 7.68 27.82 11.98
N LEU A 131 7.47 26.74 11.24
CA LEU A 131 7.45 26.77 9.78
C LEU A 131 6.34 27.70 9.23
N ALA A 132 5.14 27.64 9.81
CA ALA A 132 4.04 28.54 9.42
C ALA A 132 4.35 30.01 9.74
N ARG A 133 5.05 30.29 10.86
CA ARG A 133 5.52 31.65 11.20
C ARG A 133 6.61 32.13 10.24
N LEU A 134 7.56 31.25 9.90
CA LEU A 134 8.60 31.55 8.91
C LEU A 134 7.98 31.87 7.55
N PHE A 135 7.02 31.06 7.10
CA PHE A 135 6.24 31.33 5.89
C PHE A 135 5.61 32.72 5.92
N ARG A 136 4.96 33.08 7.03
CA ARG A 136 4.36 34.41 7.20
C ARG A 136 5.39 35.55 7.17
N VAL A 137 6.57 35.35 7.76
CA VAL A 137 7.65 36.34 7.74
C VAL A 137 8.12 36.58 6.31
N ILE A 138 8.37 35.51 5.55
CA ILE A 138 8.79 35.57 4.12
C ILE A 138 7.72 36.29 3.30
N LEU A 139 6.43 35.88 3.47
CA LEU A 139 5.30 36.50 2.78
C LEU A 139 5.25 38.02 3.06
N GLN A 140 5.33 38.40 4.33
CA GLN A 140 5.25 39.82 4.74
C GLN A 140 6.47 40.63 4.27
N PHE A 141 7.65 40.02 4.26
CA PHE A 141 8.87 40.66 3.74
C PHE A 141 8.73 40.92 2.23
N ALA A 142 8.37 39.91 1.45
CA ALA A 142 8.17 40.01 0.01
C ALA A 142 7.03 40.99 -0.34
N ALA A 143 5.91 40.92 0.37
CA ALA A 143 4.79 41.85 0.17
C ALA A 143 5.17 43.30 0.50
N ARG A 144 5.97 43.56 1.55
CA ARG A 144 6.45 44.89 1.87
C ARG A 144 7.36 45.45 0.79
N ARG A 145 8.24 44.62 0.22
CA ARG A 145 9.13 45.01 -0.87
C ARG A 145 8.35 45.35 -2.15
N ALA A 146 7.29 44.55 -2.46
CA ALA A 146 6.46 44.78 -3.64
C ALA A 146 5.58 46.04 -3.53
N ARG A 147 5.28 46.53 -2.32
CA ARG A 147 4.47 47.75 -2.12
C ARG A 147 5.10 49.05 -2.67
N SER A 148 6.39 49.02 -2.97
CA SER A 148 7.05 50.17 -3.62
C SER A 148 6.64 50.37 -5.07
N VAL A 149 6.11 49.32 -5.73
CA VAL A 149 5.78 49.33 -7.18
C VAL A 149 4.36 48.86 -7.48
N ALA A 150 3.59 48.33 -6.48
CA ALA A 150 2.27 47.78 -6.72
C ALA A 150 1.29 48.10 -5.57
N PRO A 151 -0.04 48.17 -5.84
CA PRO A 151 -1.08 48.30 -4.83
C PRO A 151 -1.01 47.22 -3.76
N ARG A 152 -1.46 47.53 -2.53
CA ARG A 152 -1.41 46.63 -1.35
C ARG A 152 -1.96 45.23 -1.61
N ARG A 153 -3.06 45.11 -2.36
CA ARG A 153 -3.68 43.80 -2.65
C ARG A 153 -2.80 42.97 -3.57
N VAL A 154 -2.26 43.59 -4.64
CA VAL A 154 -1.34 42.93 -5.58
C VAL A 154 -0.06 42.51 -4.87
N SER A 155 0.53 43.41 -4.03
CA SER A 155 1.74 43.12 -3.25
C SER A 155 1.55 41.91 -2.30
N ASN A 156 0.36 41.75 -1.70
CA ASN A 156 0.09 40.59 -0.86
C ASN A 156 0.00 39.28 -1.67
N VAL A 157 -0.59 39.32 -2.87
CA VAL A 157 -0.62 38.16 -3.79
C VAL A 157 0.79 37.79 -4.25
N VAL A 158 1.60 38.78 -4.64
CA VAL A 158 3.01 38.57 -5.00
C VAL A 158 3.81 38.00 -3.83
N GLY A 159 3.62 38.53 -2.62
CA GLY A 159 4.25 38.00 -1.42
C GLY A 159 3.86 36.55 -1.12
N ALA A 160 2.60 36.19 -1.31
CA ALA A 160 2.13 34.82 -1.16
C ALA A 160 2.75 33.89 -2.23
N ALA A 161 2.77 34.32 -3.49
CA ALA A 161 3.37 33.55 -4.57
C ALA A 161 4.88 33.31 -4.33
N ILE A 162 5.62 34.33 -3.88
CA ILE A 162 7.05 34.19 -3.55
C ILE A 162 7.24 33.25 -2.36
N ALA A 163 6.45 33.39 -1.29
CA ALA A 163 6.56 32.50 -0.14
C ALA A 163 6.26 31.04 -0.53
N ILE A 164 5.23 30.80 -1.33
CA ILE A 164 4.91 29.47 -1.87
C ILE A 164 6.06 28.95 -2.72
N ALA A 165 6.60 29.75 -3.63
CA ALA A 165 7.70 29.36 -4.50
C ALA A 165 8.97 29.01 -3.70
N VAL A 166 9.32 29.78 -2.67
CA VAL A 166 10.47 29.51 -1.79
C VAL A 166 10.29 28.19 -1.02
N PHE A 167 9.12 27.97 -0.43
CA PHE A 167 8.83 26.71 0.28
C PHE A 167 8.78 25.54 -0.68
N TRP A 168 8.16 25.68 -1.85
CA TRP A 168 8.13 24.67 -2.89
C TRP A 168 9.54 24.31 -3.36
N ALA A 169 10.36 25.33 -3.69
CA ALA A 169 11.74 25.10 -4.11
C ALA A 169 12.60 24.44 -3.02
N ALA A 170 12.38 24.77 -1.73
CA ALA A 170 13.07 24.13 -0.62
C ALA A 170 12.63 22.68 -0.43
N ILE A 171 11.34 22.39 -0.55
CA ILE A 171 10.79 21.05 -0.37
C ILE A 171 11.08 20.18 -1.60
N ASP A 172 10.67 20.61 -2.79
CA ASP A 172 10.80 19.83 -4.02
C ASP A 172 12.22 19.89 -4.61
N GLY A 173 12.81 21.09 -4.67
CA GLY A 173 14.11 21.30 -5.34
C GLY A 173 15.31 20.77 -4.58
N VAL A 174 15.34 20.88 -3.26
CA VAL A 174 16.50 20.52 -2.44
C VAL A 174 16.23 19.28 -1.60
N LEU A 175 15.21 19.29 -0.77
CA LEU A 175 14.99 18.23 0.20
C LEU A 175 14.48 16.93 -0.46
N PHE A 176 13.47 17.04 -1.29
CA PHE A 176 12.81 15.87 -1.90
C PHE A 176 13.70 15.22 -2.96
N ARG A 177 14.27 15.99 -3.89
CA ARG A 177 15.16 15.44 -4.92
C ARG A 177 16.46 14.88 -4.35
N PHE A 178 17.00 15.51 -3.30
CA PHE A 178 18.17 14.98 -2.59
C PHE A 178 17.81 13.67 -1.86
N ALA A 179 16.71 13.65 -1.12
CA ALA A 179 16.24 12.48 -0.43
C ALA A 179 15.92 11.32 -1.40
N LEU A 180 15.29 11.62 -2.53
CA LEU A 180 15.03 10.62 -3.58
C LEU A 180 16.30 10.03 -4.17
N ARG A 181 17.27 10.88 -4.55
CA ARG A 181 18.55 10.39 -5.11
C ARG A 181 19.33 9.59 -4.10
N ALA A 182 19.37 10.04 -2.84
CA ALA A 182 20.01 9.29 -1.75
C ALA A 182 19.31 7.95 -1.50
N ALA A 183 17.98 7.92 -1.54
CA ALA A 183 17.20 6.70 -1.43
C ALA A 183 17.47 5.76 -2.61
N ASP A 184 17.37 6.23 -3.85
CA ASP A 184 17.61 5.42 -5.05
C ASP A 184 19.02 4.84 -5.07
N SER A 185 20.05 5.65 -4.80
CA SER A 185 21.44 5.17 -4.72
C SER A 185 21.65 4.16 -3.58
N SER A 186 21.00 4.36 -2.43
CA SER A 186 21.08 3.45 -1.29
C SER A 186 20.36 2.14 -1.61
N PHE A 187 19.16 2.19 -2.17
CA PHE A 187 18.41 0.99 -2.57
C PHE A 187 19.11 0.23 -3.70
N ARG A 188 19.70 0.92 -4.67
CA ARG A 188 20.55 0.29 -5.71
C ARG A 188 21.76 -0.44 -5.10
N ALA A 189 22.43 0.18 -4.14
CA ALA A 189 23.55 -0.42 -3.44
C ALA A 189 23.11 -1.67 -2.63
N VAL A 190 21.97 -1.59 -1.94
CA VAL A 190 21.39 -2.73 -1.21
C VAL A 190 20.98 -3.85 -2.16
N ASP A 191 20.39 -3.54 -3.31
CA ASP A 191 19.99 -4.54 -4.32
C ASP A 191 21.22 -5.24 -4.96
N ALA A 192 22.34 -4.53 -5.03
CA ALA A 192 23.61 -5.09 -5.53
C ALA A 192 24.34 -5.98 -4.53
N LEU A 193 24.03 -5.92 -3.23
CA LEU A 193 24.69 -6.73 -2.20
C LEU A 193 24.51 -8.22 -2.49
N MET A 194 25.62 -8.95 -2.52
CA MET A 194 25.62 -10.41 -2.61
C MET A 194 25.46 -10.99 -1.21
N GLU A 195 24.44 -11.82 -1.06
CA GLU A 195 24.17 -12.47 0.21
C GLU A 195 24.99 -13.75 0.32
N PRO A 196 25.74 -13.95 1.44
CA PRO A 196 26.54 -15.16 1.62
C PRO A 196 25.70 -16.45 1.58
N ASP A 197 24.45 -16.37 2.02
CA ASP A 197 23.54 -17.50 2.16
C ASP A 197 22.73 -17.79 0.87
N ALA A 198 22.93 -17.03 -0.20
CA ALA A 198 22.30 -17.24 -1.50
C ALA A 198 23.37 -17.54 -2.58
N PRO A 199 23.97 -18.74 -2.59
CA PRO A 199 24.95 -19.10 -3.59
C PRO A 199 24.32 -19.22 -4.98
N ARG A 200 25.14 -19.00 -6.01
CA ARG A 200 24.73 -19.21 -7.42
C ARG A 200 24.18 -20.64 -7.60
N PRO A 201 23.00 -20.81 -8.21
CA PRO A 201 22.42 -22.13 -8.43
C PRO A 201 23.32 -23.04 -9.28
N SER A 202 23.48 -24.29 -8.86
CA SER A 202 24.19 -25.31 -9.63
C SER A 202 23.31 -25.99 -10.68
N ASP A 203 21.98 -25.99 -10.49
CA ASP A 203 21.04 -26.54 -11.45
C ASP A 203 20.98 -25.66 -12.71
N PRO A 204 21.32 -26.21 -13.91
CA PRO A 204 21.32 -25.45 -15.14
C PRO A 204 19.93 -24.90 -15.53
N ASN A 205 18.85 -25.46 -15.01
CA ASN A 205 17.49 -25.02 -15.28
C ASN A 205 17.04 -23.84 -14.38
N LYS A 206 17.85 -23.45 -13.41
CA LYS A 206 17.56 -22.25 -12.59
C LYS A 206 18.16 -21.00 -13.21
N THR A 207 17.39 -19.93 -13.23
CA THR A 207 17.88 -18.61 -13.67
C THR A 207 19.06 -18.15 -12.82
N GLY A 208 20.08 -17.59 -13.46
CA GLY A 208 21.32 -17.19 -12.81
C GLY A 208 22.35 -18.32 -12.66
N SER A 209 22.03 -19.58 -13.06
CA SER A 209 23.00 -20.68 -13.11
C SER A 209 24.07 -20.44 -14.19
N ALA A 210 25.04 -21.35 -14.32
CA ALA A 210 26.08 -21.26 -15.35
C ALA A 210 25.54 -21.33 -16.80
N GLY A 211 24.37 -21.96 -16.99
CA GLY A 211 23.70 -22.05 -18.28
C GLY A 211 22.65 -20.97 -18.55
N SER A 212 22.40 -20.09 -17.58
CA SER A 212 21.39 -19.03 -17.70
C SER A 212 21.84 -17.92 -18.64
N LEU A 213 20.87 -17.32 -19.35
CA LEU A 213 21.07 -16.11 -20.14
C LEU A 213 21.16 -14.84 -19.25
N VAL A 214 20.77 -14.96 -17.98
CA VAL A 214 20.80 -13.89 -16.99
C VAL A 214 21.92 -14.16 -16.00
N GLU A 215 22.83 -13.21 -15.84
CA GLU A 215 23.90 -13.33 -14.86
C GLU A 215 23.35 -13.25 -13.42
N TRP A 216 23.89 -14.10 -12.52
CA TRP A 216 23.46 -14.14 -11.12
C TRP A 216 23.58 -12.78 -10.39
N ALA A 217 24.65 -12.04 -10.70
CA ALA A 217 24.89 -10.72 -10.15
C ALA A 217 23.82 -9.69 -10.59
N ASP A 218 23.29 -9.85 -11.81
CA ASP A 218 22.35 -8.87 -12.40
C ASP A 218 20.88 -9.13 -12.03
N LEU A 219 20.58 -10.27 -11.39
CA LEU A 219 19.24 -10.56 -10.86
C LEU A 219 18.80 -9.53 -9.78
N GLY A 220 19.75 -8.88 -9.13
CA GLY A 220 19.48 -8.10 -7.94
C GLY A 220 19.12 -8.98 -6.73
N ARG A 221 19.08 -8.36 -5.55
CA ARG A 221 18.79 -9.07 -4.29
C ARG A 221 17.44 -9.79 -4.32
N MET A 222 16.40 -9.09 -4.78
CA MET A 222 15.04 -9.64 -4.78
C MET A 222 14.89 -10.78 -5.80
N GLY A 223 15.52 -10.67 -6.96
CA GLY A 223 15.53 -11.75 -7.96
C GLY A 223 16.26 -12.99 -7.48
N ARG A 224 17.45 -12.82 -6.84
CA ARG A 224 18.19 -13.95 -6.25
C ARG A 224 17.37 -14.63 -5.15
N SER A 225 16.76 -13.85 -4.26
CA SER A 225 15.87 -14.39 -3.23
C SER A 225 14.71 -15.18 -3.85
N PHE A 226 14.04 -14.64 -4.87
CA PHE A 226 12.93 -15.32 -5.54
C PHE A 226 13.34 -16.64 -6.17
N VAL A 227 14.48 -16.68 -6.86
CA VAL A 227 14.96 -17.90 -7.52
C VAL A 227 15.45 -18.95 -6.51
N ALA A 228 16.07 -18.52 -5.40
CA ALA A 228 16.68 -19.40 -4.41
C ALA A 228 15.70 -19.93 -3.36
N SER A 229 14.65 -19.18 -2.99
CA SER A 229 13.79 -19.48 -1.84
C SER A 229 12.57 -20.37 -2.13
N GLY A 230 12.33 -20.72 -3.39
CA GLY A 230 11.17 -21.53 -3.77
C GLY A 230 11.22 -22.96 -3.21
N PRO A 231 10.06 -23.64 -3.12
CA PRO A 231 10.03 -25.04 -2.76
C PRO A 231 10.77 -25.87 -3.81
N THR A 232 11.62 -26.79 -3.36
CA THR A 232 12.29 -27.74 -4.23
C THR A 232 11.40 -28.96 -4.51
N ARG A 233 11.76 -29.73 -5.54
CA ARG A 233 11.10 -31.01 -5.83
C ARG A 233 11.07 -31.93 -4.59
N GLU A 234 12.15 -31.95 -3.81
CA GLU A 234 12.28 -32.77 -2.60
C GLU A 234 11.31 -32.29 -1.51
N THR A 235 11.22 -30.97 -1.28
CA THR A 235 10.30 -30.42 -0.28
C THR A 235 8.85 -30.63 -0.67
N LEU A 236 8.52 -30.49 -1.95
CA LEU A 236 7.18 -30.77 -2.47
C LEU A 236 6.83 -32.25 -2.30
N ARG A 237 7.72 -33.18 -2.68
CA ARG A 237 7.49 -34.63 -2.50
C ARG A 237 7.36 -35.01 -1.02
N ALA A 238 8.18 -34.44 -0.17
CA ALA A 238 8.12 -34.70 1.28
C ALA A 238 6.78 -34.29 1.88
N PHE A 239 6.23 -33.14 1.47
CA PHE A 239 4.92 -32.68 1.90
C PHE A 239 3.78 -33.47 1.25
N LEU A 240 3.79 -33.59 -0.06
CA LEU A 240 2.66 -34.15 -0.84
C LEU A 240 2.55 -35.67 -0.70
N LYS A 241 3.64 -36.37 -0.39
CA LYS A 241 3.74 -37.86 -0.43
C LYS A 241 3.42 -38.43 -1.82
N ARG A 242 3.62 -37.64 -2.86
CA ARG A 242 3.38 -37.94 -4.28
C ARG A 242 4.54 -37.43 -5.13
N ASP A 243 4.59 -37.81 -6.39
CA ASP A 243 5.59 -37.26 -7.30
C ASP A 243 5.37 -35.76 -7.56
N ALA A 244 6.45 -35.04 -7.71
CA ALA A 244 6.46 -33.60 -7.94
C ALA A 244 7.58 -33.22 -8.90
N MET A 245 7.43 -32.08 -9.56
CA MET A 245 8.43 -31.44 -10.41
C MET A 245 9.16 -30.35 -9.63
N GLU A 246 10.32 -29.92 -10.15
CA GLU A 246 10.97 -28.68 -9.67
C GLU A 246 10.23 -27.49 -10.29
N PRO A 247 9.69 -26.54 -9.54
CA PRO A 247 9.12 -25.32 -10.09
C PRO A 247 10.16 -24.51 -10.87
N LEU A 248 9.75 -23.87 -11.96
CA LEU A 248 10.63 -23.01 -12.75
C LEU A 248 10.37 -21.55 -12.42
N ARG A 249 11.39 -20.84 -11.97
CA ARG A 249 11.32 -19.43 -11.64
C ARG A 249 12.30 -18.63 -12.50
N VAL A 250 11.76 -17.82 -13.41
CA VAL A 250 12.53 -16.91 -14.26
C VAL A 250 12.40 -15.50 -13.72
N TYR A 251 13.53 -14.85 -13.50
CA TYR A 251 13.58 -13.47 -13.04
C TYR A 251 14.67 -12.71 -13.80
N VAL A 252 14.34 -11.51 -14.29
CA VAL A 252 15.31 -10.63 -14.95
C VAL A 252 15.42 -9.34 -14.14
N GLY A 253 16.60 -9.11 -13.61
CA GLY A 253 16.88 -7.92 -12.79
C GLY A 253 17.00 -6.66 -13.62
N LEU A 254 16.94 -5.51 -12.95
CA LEU A 254 16.96 -4.20 -13.60
C LEU A 254 18.30 -3.92 -14.33
N ARG A 255 19.39 -4.58 -13.94
CA ARG A 255 20.71 -4.44 -14.55
C ARG A 255 20.92 -5.32 -15.79
N SER A 256 20.01 -6.24 -16.08
CA SER A 256 20.13 -7.17 -17.21
C SER A 256 19.76 -6.56 -18.56
N GLY A 257 19.28 -5.32 -18.61
CA GLY A 257 18.93 -4.60 -19.83
C GLY A 257 18.55 -3.15 -19.52
N GLU A 258 18.81 -2.25 -20.47
CA GLU A 258 18.56 -0.81 -20.29
C GLU A 258 17.07 -0.48 -20.35
N THR A 259 16.32 -1.13 -21.25
CA THR A 259 14.89 -0.90 -21.44
C THR A 259 14.03 -2.03 -20.86
N ALA A 260 12.75 -1.75 -20.65
CA ALA A 260 11.79 -2.77 -20.22
C ALA A 260 11.61 -3.85 -21.30
N GLU A 261 11.65 -3.47 -22.58
CA GLU A 261 11.54 -4.36 -23.73
C GLU A 261 12.72 -5.33 -23.82
N GLU A 262 13.95 -4.85 -23.59
CA GLU A 262 15.14 -5.72 -23.56
C GLU A 262 15.05 -6.75 -22.46
N ARG A 263 14.65 -6.33 -21.25
CA ARG A 263 14.47 -7.24 -20.13
C ARG A 263 13.33 -8.25 -20.37
N ALA A 264 12.23 -7.80 -21.00
CA ALA A 264 11.12 -8.68 -21.35
C ALA A 264 11.51 -9.74 -22.41
N LYS A 265 12.25 -9.35 -23.44
CA LYS A 265 12.80 -10.31 -24.44
C LYS A 265 13.76 -11.31 -23.80
N LEU A 266 14.66 -10.83 -22.92
CA LEU A 266 15.57 -11.70 -22.19
C LEU A 266 14.80 -12.69 -21.29
N ALA A 267 13.72 -12.23 -20.64
CA ALA A 267 12.85 -13.08 -19.83
C ALA A 267 12.15 -14.16 -20.68
N LEU A 268 11.68 -13.81 -21.87
CA LEU A 268 11.10 -14.78 -22.82
C LEU A 268 12.12 -15.84 -23.24
N GLU A 269 13.32 -15.42 -23.64
CA GLU A 269 14.35 -16.37 -24.08
C GLU A 269 14.83 -17.27 -22.92
N GLU A 270 14.98 -16.74 -21.73
CA GLU A 270 15.30 -17.53 -20.53
C GLU A 270 14.17 -18.51 -20.19
N LEU A 271 12.90 -18.08 -20.30
CA LEU A 271 11.74 -18.93 -20.07
C LEU A 271 11.66 -20.09 -21.08
N LYS A 272 12.00 -19.84 -22.34
CA LYS A 272 12.13 -20.88 -23.36
C LYS A 272 13.28 -21.85 -23.03
N ARG A 273 14.44 -21.31 -22.65
CA ARG A 273 15.63 -22.10 -22.30
C ARG A 273 15.35 -23.10 -21.18
N VAL A 274 14.66 -22.66 -20.11
CA VAL A 274 14.33 -23.54 -18.97
C VAL A 274 13.13 -24.46 -19.24
N GLY A 275 12.50 -24.39 -20.42
CA GLY A 275 11.34 -25.21 -20.76
C GLY A 275 10.04 -24.75 -20.07
N GLY A 276 9.91 -23.46 -19.79
CA GLY A 276 8.75 -22.91 -19.06
C GLY A 276 7.42 -23.13 -19.80
N PHE A 277 7.44 -23.13 -21.14
CA PHE A 277 6.24 -23.37 -21.94
C PHE A 277 5.83 -24.85 -22.04
N ALA A 278 6.65 -25.77 -21.55
CA ALA A 278 6.29 -27.18 -21.41
C ALA A 278 5.63 -27.54 -20.07
N ARG A 279 5.46 -26.58 -19.18
CA ARG A 279 4.71 -26.74 -17.92
C ARG A 279 3.21 -26.67 -18.16
N SER A 280 2.42 -27.27 -17.26
CA SER A 280 0.95 -27.16 -17.36
C SER A 280 0.44 -25.76 -17.07
N SER A 281 1.18 -24.99 -16.25
CA SER A 281 0.81 -23.64 -15.85
C SER A 281 1.99 -22.67 -15.99
N LEU A 282 1.69 -21.48 -16.55
CA LEU A 282 2.63 -20.37 -16.68
C LEU A 282 2.04 -19.13 -16.00
N VAL A 283 2.82 -18.48 -15.13
CA VAL A 283 2.40 -17.27 -14.43
C VAL A 283 3.31 -16.10 -14.79
N VAL A 284 2.71 -15.06 -15.34
CA VAL A 284 3.37 -13.76 -15.50
C VAL A 284 3.18 -12.96 -14.23
N ILE A 285 4.28 -12.67 -13.53
CA ILE A 285 4.28 -12.00 -12.24
C ILE A 285 4.75 -10.57 -12.42
N MET A 286 3.97 -9.63 -11.91
CA MET A 286 4.44 -8.26 -11.72
C MET A 286 4.88 -8.08 -10.27
N PRO A 287 6.19 -7.81 -10.03
CA PRO A 287 6.71 -7.61 -8.68
C PRO A 287 6.26 -6.27 -8.09
N THR A 288 6.52 -6.08 -6.79
CA THR A 288 6.35 -4.79 -6.11
C THR A 288 7.42 -3.78 -6.55
N GLY A 289 7.37 -2.55 -6.02
CA GLY A 289 8.29 -1.47 -6.39
C GLY A 289 9.78 -1.82 -6.32
N THR A 290 10.19 -2.59 -5.31
CA THR A 290 11.59 -3.03 -5.15
C THR A 290 11.97 -4.24 -6.03
N GLY A 291 11.05 -4.76 -6.81
CA GLY A 291 11.25 -6.04 -7.52
C GLY A 291 10.93 -7.28 -6.66
N TRP A 292 10.43 -7.09 -5.44
CA TRP A 292 10.09 -8.19 -4.54
C TRP A 292 8.82 -8.92 -5.01
N ILE A 293 8.91 -10.24 -5.01
CA ILE A 293 7.78 -11.15 -5.22
C ILE A 293 7.50 -11.84 -3.90
N ASP A 294 6.26 -11.78 -3.45
CA ASP A 294 5.81 -12.38 -2.21
C ASP A 294 5.85 -13.91 -2.29
N PRO A 295 6.72 -14.60 -1.53
CA PRO A 295 6.73 -16.05 -1.49
C PRO A 295 5.41 -16.62 -0.97
N GLU A 296 4.72 -15.92 -0.06
CA GLU A 296 3.41 -16.32 0.43
C GLU A 296 2.35 -16.35 -0.70
N GLY A 297 2.55 -15.58 -1.77
CA GLY A 297 1.67 -15.56 -2.93
C GLY A 297 1.95 -16.65 -3.95
N ILE A 298 3.21 -17.07 -4.12
CA ILE A 298 3.62 -18.00 -5.19
C ILE A 298 3.85 -19.42 -4.68
N ASP A 299 4.48 -19.60 -3.53
CA ASP A 299 4.73 -20.95 -2.99
C ASP A 299 3.43 -21.80 -2.92
N PRO A 300 2.26 -21.28 -2.44
CA PRO A 300 1.02 -22.06 -2.43
C PRO A 300 0.61 -22.59 -3.80
N LEU A 301 0.80 -21.80 -4.86
CA LEU A 301 0.51 -22.22 -6.23
C LEU A 301 1.41 -23.39 -6.65
N GLU A 302 2.70 -23.33 -6.34
CA GLU A 302 3.67 -24.37 -6.67
C GLU A 302 3.37 -25.68 -5.94
N TYR A 303 2.89 -25.60 -4.67
CA TYR A 303 2.38 -26.78 -3.95
C TYR A 303 1.12 -27.34 -4.62
N LEU A 304 0.14 -26.50 -4.94
CA LEU A 304 -1.12 -26.89 -5.56
C LEU A 304 -0.93 -27.62 -6.91
N HIS A 305 0.02 -27.13 -7.70
CA HIS A 305 0.38 -27.71 -9.00
C HIS A 305 1.52 -28.73 -8.94
N ARG A 306 1.96 -29.14 -7.73
CA ARG A 306 3.03 -30.14 -7.55
C ARG A 306 4.32 -29.79 -8.27
N GLY A 307 4.63 -28.51 -8.37
CA GLY A 307 5.80 -27.99 -9.08
C GLY A 307 5.68 -27.92 -10.61
N ASP A 308 4.57 -28.35 -11.21
CA ASP A 308 4.34 -28.22 -12.65
C ASP A 308 3.89 -26.80 -13.03
N VAL A 309 4.71 -25.83 -12.63
CA VAL A 309 4.50 -24.40 -12.82
C VAL A 309 5.79 -23.73 -13.30
N ALA A 310 5.65 -22.80 -14.23
CA ALA A 310 6.67 -21.81 -14.55
C ALA A 310 6.20 -20.41 -14.17
N SER A 311 7.07 -19.62 -13.57
CA SER A 311 6.84 -18.22 -13.21
C SER A 311 7.86 -17.33 -13.88
N VAL A 312 7.44 -16.18 -14.41
CA VAL A 312 8.33 -15.21 -15.06
C VAL A 312 8.06 -13.79 -14.56
N ALA A 313 9.12 -13.05 -14.25
CA ALA A 313 9.06 -11.67 -13.77
C ALA A 313 10.24 -10.84 -14.26
N ILE A 314 10.05 -9.52 -14.36
CA ILE A 314 11.12 -8.54 -14.58
C ILE A 314 11.08 -7.45 -13.52
N GLN A 315 12.25 -6.98 -13.08
CA GLN A 315 12.36 -5.85 -12.16
C GLN A 315 12.22 -4.53 -12.92
N TYR A 316 11.53 -3.54 -12.31
CA TYR A 316 11.32 -2.23 -12.92
C TYR A 316 11.82 -1.05 -12.09
N SER A 317 12.10 -1.24 -10.80
CA SER A 317 12.57 -0.19 -9.89
C SER A 317 13.38 -0.77 -8.73
N TYR A 318 14.09 0.09 -8.03
CA TYR A 318 14.72 -0.20 -6.72
C TYR A 318 13.94 0.40 -5.55
N LEU A 319 12.99 1.32 -5.83
CA LEU A 319 12.32 2.12 -4.81
C LEU A 319 11.29 1.30 -4.03
N ALA A 320 11.13 1.62 -2.75
CA ALA A 320 10.05 1.08 -1.94
C ALA A 320 8.69 1.40 -2.58
N SER A 321 7.73 0.46 -2.48
CA SER A 321 6.46 0.52 -3.22
C SER A 321 5.66 1.80 -2.98
N TRP A 322 5.58 2.31 -1.74
CA TRP A 322 4.88 3.56 -1.44
C TRP A 322 5.56 4.77 -2.09
N LEU A 323 6.89 4.74 -2.21
CA LEU A 323 7.65 5.81 -2.85
C LEU A 323 7.50 5.75 -4.37
N SER A 324 7.59 4.56 -4.97
CA SER A 324 7.32 4.34 -6.41
C SER A 324 5.90 4.79 -6.79
N LEU A 325 4.90 4.49 -5.94
CA LEU A 325 3.52 4.93 -6.17
C LEU A 325 3.36 6.46 -6.22
N LEU A 326 4.15 7.18 -5.42
CA LEU A 326 4.09 8.64 -5.35
C LEU A 326 4.93 9.34 -6.41
N THR A 327 6.03 8.74 -6.85
CA THR A 327 7.03 9.40 -7.71
C THR A 327 7.01 8.93 -9.16
N GLU A 328 6.82 7.63 -9.39
CA GLU A 328 7.02 7.00 -10.69
C GLU A 328 6.00 5.88 -10.97
N PRO A 329 4.70 6.16 -10.90
CA PRO A 329 3.68 5.12 -11.10
C PRO A 329 3.67 4.52 -12.51
N GLY A 330 4.33 5.16 -13.49
CA GLY A 330 4.39 4.73 -14.89
C GLY A 330 5.40 3.61 -15.19
N TYR A 331 6.50 3.50 -14.43
CA TYR A 331 7.56 2.51 -14.74
C TYR A 331 7.09 1.06 -14.58
N GLY A 332 6.26 0.80 -13.58
CA GLY A 332 5.64 -0.51 -13.42
C GLY A 332 4.72 -0.88 -14.57
N ASP A 333 3.98 0.10 -15.10
CA ASP A 333 3.04 -0.12 -16.22
C ASP A 333 3.77 -0.46 -17.53
N GLU A 334 4.89 0.25 -17.82
CA GLU A 334 5.73 -0.01 -19.00
C GLU A 334 6.33 -1.43 -18.95
N ALA A 335 6.93 -1.79 -17.82
CA ALA A 335 7.51 -3.11 -17.62
C ALA A 335 6.46 -4.23 -17.71
N ALA A 336 5.27 -4.00 -17.13
CA ALA A 336 4.18 -4.96 -17.18
C ALA A 336 3.69 -5.21 -18.63
N ARG A 337 3.52 -4.15 -19.40
CA ARG A 337 3.12 -4.25 -20.81
C ARG A 337 4.19 -4.94 -21.65
N ALA A 338 5.46 -4.57 -21.47
CA ALA A 338 6.56 -5.20 -22.20
C ALA A 338 6.63 -6.70 -21.92
N LEU A 339 6.61 -7.11 -20.64
CA LEU A 339 6.66 -8.52 -20.27
C LEU A 339 5.43 -9.29 -20.78
N PHE A 340 4.23 -8.76 -20.56
CA PHE A 340 3.01 -9.40 -21.03
C PHE A 340 3.02 -9.57 -22.55
N LYS A 341 3.37 -8.54 -23.29
CA LYS A 341 3.41 -8.54 -24.76
C LYS A 341 4.36 -9.62 -25.29
N GLU A 342 5.57 -9.75 -24.76
CA GLU A 342 6.54 -10.75 -25.21
C GLU A 342 6.07 -12.18 -24.87
N ILE A 343 5.62 -12.41 -23.63
CA ILE A 343 5.20 -13.73 -23.18
C ILE A 343 3.90 -14.17 -23.88
N TYR A 344 2.88 -13.30 -23.87
CA TYR A 344 1.59 -13.58 -24.50
C TYR A 344 1.71 -13.70 -26.02
N GLY A 345 2.51 -12.83 -26.67
CA GLY A 345 2.77 -12.88 -28.08
C GLY A 345 3.35 -14.23 -28.51
N TYR A 346 4.36 -14.74 -27.79
CA TYR A 346 4.89 -16.09 -28.06
C TYR A 346 3.87 -17.19 -27.71
N TRP A 347 3.20 -17.08 -26.56
CA TRP A 347 2.20 -18.07 -26.11
C TRP A 347 1.07 -18.27 -27.12
N THR A 348 0.61 -17.24 -27.80
CA THR A 348 -0.42 -17.34 -28.85
C THR A 348 0.06 -18.02 -30.13
N THR A 349 1.36 -18.13 -30.34
CA THR A 349 1.92 -18.90 -31.48
C THR A 349 1.95 -20.41 -31.25
N LEU A 350 1.81 -20.84 -29.99
CA LEU A 350 1.83 -22.26 -29.63
C LEU A 350 0.46 -22.91 -29.90
N PRO A 351 0.42 -24.21 -30.23
CA PRO A 351 -0.83 -24.93 -30.36
C PRO A 351 -1.66 -24.87 -29.09
N LYS A 352 -2.96 -24.60 -29.21
CA LYS A 352 -3.84 -24.39 -28.06
C LYS A 352 -3.90 -25.57 -27.09
N ASP A 353 -3.76 -26.78 -27.61
CA ASP A 353 -3.86 -28.02 -26.82
C ASP A 353 -2.55 -28.37 -26.10
N ASP A 354 -1.40 -27.83 -26.57
CA ASP A 354 -0.06 -28.15 -26.06
C ASP A 354 0.59 -27.04 -25.25
N ARG A 355 -0.01 -25.86 -25.19
CA ARG A 355 0.54 -24.71 -24.45
C ARG A 355 0.10 -24.68 -22.99
N PRO A 356 0.90 -24.11 -22.07
CA PRO A 356 0.51 -23.95 -20.68
C PRO A 356 -0.72 -23.07 -20.53
N LYS A 357 -1.52 -23.29 -19.48
CA LYS A 357 -2.52 -22.34 -19.06
C LYS A 357 -1.81 -21.08 -18.56
N LEU A 358 -2.19 -19.92 -19.07
CA LEU A 358 -1.55 -18.64 -18.74
C LEU A 358 -2.32 -17.89 -17.67
N TYR A 359 -1.61 -17.47 -16.64
CA TYR A 359 -2.16 -16.71 -15.51
C TYR A 359 -1.35 -15.44 -15.26
N LEU A 360 -1.98 -14.43 -14.66
CA LEU A 360 -1.33 -13.23 -14.20
C LEU A 360 -1.38 -13.16 -12.67
N TYR A 361 -0.34 -12.62 -12.07
CA TYR A 361 -0.27 -12.41 -10.63
C TYR A 361 0.39 -11.08 -10.30
N GLY A 362 -0.08 -10.44 -9.24
CA GLY A 362 0.55 -9.27 -8.64
C GLY A 362 0.04 -8.97 -7.24
N LEU A 363 0.94 -8.49 -6.40
CA LEU A 363 0.63 -7.94 -5.08
C LEU A 363 0.90 -6.44 -5.08
N SER A 364 0.02 -5.64 -4.47
CA SER A 364 0.25 -4.20 -4.30
C SER A 364 0.45 -3.48 -5.65
N LEU A 365 1.55 -2.75 -5.84
CA LEU A 365 1.90 -2.14 -7.13
C LEU A 365 2.00 -3.17 -8.26
N GLY A 366 2.39 -4.40 -7.94
CA GLY A 366 2.36 -5.50 -8.92
C GLY A 366 0.94 -5.79 -9.40
N ALA A 367 -0.07 -5.75 -8.52
CA ALA A 367 -1.47 -5.89 -8.91
C ALA A 367 -1.92 -4.73 -9.82
N LEU A 368 -1.56 -3.49 -9.48
CA LEU A 368 -1.87 -2.30 -10.28
C LEU A 368 -1.24 -2.36 -11.68
N SER A 369 0.02 -2.72 -11.77
CA SER A 369 0.75 -2.80 -13.03
C SER A 369 0.28 -4.00 -13.87
N SER A 370 0.00 -5.14 -13.22
CA SER A 370 -0.59 -6.32 -13.88
C SER A 370 -1.99 -6.02 -14.44
N GLU A 371 -2.83 -5.25 -13.73
CA GLU A 371 -4.14 -4.80 -14.23
C GLU A 371 -4.04 -4.00 -15.54
N LYS A 372 -2.92 -3.29 -15.74
CA LYS A 372 -2.66 -2.43 -16.90
C LYS A 372 -1.76 -3.09 -17.97
N SER A 373 -1.34 -4.33 -17.74
CA SER A 373 -0.38 -5.01 -18.61
C SER A 373 -0.97 -5.40 -19.95
N SER A 374 -2.29 -5.64 -20.01
CA SER A 374 -3.00 -6.05 -21.23
C SER A 374 -4.23 -5.19 -21.46
N GLU A 375 -4.52 -4.91 -22.71
CA GLU A 375 -5.79 -4.31 -23.12
C GLU A 375 -6.79 -5.38 -23.53
N LEU A 376 -8.08 -5.15 -23.25
CA LEU A 376 -9.12 -6.14 -23.54
C LEU A 376 -9.13 -6.60 -25.00
N PHE A 377 -8.87 -5.68 -25.91
CA PHE A 377 -8.86 -5.97 -27.36
C PHE A 377 -7.73 -6.90 -27.79
N GLU A 378 -6.61 -6.90 -27.06
CA GLU A 378 -5.47 -7.77 -27.34
C GLU A 378 -5.76 -9.24 -26.98
N VAL A 379 -6.55 -9.44 -25.92
CA VAL A 379 -6.75 -10.77 -25.33
C VAL A 379 -8.13 -11.39 -25.62
N ILE A 380 -9.08 -10.63 -26.17
CA ILE A 380 -10.46 -11.11 -26.35
C ILE A 380 -10.57 -12.29 -27.33
N GLY A 381 -9.68 -12.36 -28.31
CA GLY A 381 -9.66 -13.43 -29.32
C GLY A 381 -9.05 -14.75 -28.83
N ASP A 382 -8.17 -14.69 -27.86
CA ASP A 382 -7.48 -15.83 -27.26
C ASP A 382 -7.13 -15.57 -25.79
N PRO A 383 -8.12 -15.60 -24.89
CA PRO A 383 -7.96 -15.14 -23.52
C PRO A 383 -7.04 -16.06 -22.70
N TYR A 384 -6.23 -15.44 -21.83
CA TYR A 384 -5.57 -16.15 -20.75
C TYR A 384 -6.60 -16.63 -19.71
N GLN A 385 -6.24 -17.62 -18.88
CA GLN A 385 -7.20 -18.34 -18.06
C GLN A 385 -7.63 -17.59 -16.79
N GLY A 386 -6.74 -16.79 -16.21
CA GLY A 386 -7.15 -16.05 -15.02
C GLY A 386 -6.08 -15.18 -14.40
N VAL A 387 -6.48 -14.50 -13.35
CA VAL A 387 -5.67 -13.52 -12.63
C VAL A 387 -5.91 -13.62 -11.14
N LEU A 388 -4.84 -13.53 -10.36
CA LEU A 388 -4.91 -13.28 -8.93
C LEU A 388 -4.22 -11.97 -8.58
N TRP A 389 -4.98 -11.00 -8.12
CA TRP A 389 -4.49 -9.72 -7.61
C TRP A 389 -4.71 -9.61 -6.12
N ALA A 390 -3.63 -9.44 -5.36
CA ALA A 390 -3.67 -9.27 -3.92
C ALA A 390 -3.36 -7.81 -3.54
N GLY A 391 -4.07 -7.29 -2.54
CA GLY A 391 -3.87 -5.92 -2.05
C GLY A 391 -3.87 -4.86 -3.14
N PRO A 392 -4.88 -4.81 -4.03
CA PRO A 392 -4.89 -3.84 -5.13
C PRO A 392 -4.86 -2.42 -4.57
N PRO A 393 -3.92 -1.56 -5.00
CA PRO A 393 -3.88 -0.18 -4.53
C PRO A 393 -5.12 0.60 -4.95
N PHE A 394 -5.49 1.60 -4.17
CA PHE A 394 -6.65 2.46 -4.42
C PHE A 394 -6.76 3.09 -5.83
N PRO A 395 -5.68 3.27 -6.66
CA PRO A 395 -5.81 3.74 -8.04
C PRO A 395 -6.20 2.66 -9.05
N SER A 396 -6.25 1.37 -8.67
CA SER A 396 -6.61 0.25 -9.57
C SER A 396 -8.01 0.46 -10.17
N ARG A 397 -8.09 0.49 -11.49
CA ARG A 397 -9.32 0.89 -12.20
C ARG A 397 -10.39 -0.19 -12.20
N ILE A 398 -10.00 -1.44 -12.49
CA ILE A 398 -10.95 -2.57 -12.53
C ILE A 398 -11.47 -2.83 -11.13
N TRP A 399 -10.58 -2.87 -10.12
CA TRP A 399 -10.94 -3.01 -8.72
C TRP A 399 -11.95 -1.94 -8.29
N ARG A 400 -11.66 -0.65 -8.58
CA ARG A 400 -12.52 0.47 -8.22
C ARG A 400 -13.87 0.37 -8.93
N SER A 401 -13.87 0.10 -10.24
CA SER A 401 -15.10 -0.05 -11.01
C SER A 401 -15.97 -1.18 -10.46
N ALA A 402 -15.39 -2.33 -10.14
CA ALA A 402 -16.12 -3.46 -9.56
C ALA A 402 -16.65 -3.16 -8.15
N THR A 403 -15.83 -2.47 -7.32
CA THR A 403 -16.20 -2.10 -5.95
C THR A 403 -17.29 -1.01 -5.91
N ASP A 404 -17.20 0.00 -6.76
CA ASP A 404 -18.19 1.09 -6.82
C ASP A 404 -19.53 0.62 -7.41
N ASN A 405 -19.50 -0.33 -8.35
CA ASN A 405 -20.70 -0.93 -8.97
C ASN A 405 -21.05 -2.30 -8.36
N ARG A 406 -20.66 -2.55 -7.12
CA ARG A 406 -20.99 -3.80 -6.42
C ARG A 406 -22.49 -3.97 -6.21
N ASN A 407 -22.91 -5.20 -6.08
CA ASN A 407 -24.31 -5.53 -5.80
C ASN A 407 -24.78 -4.89 -4.49
N PRO A 408 -26.03 -4.38 -4.46
CA PRO A 408 -26.63 -3.83 -3.23
C PRO A 408 -26.53 -4.82 -2.06
N GLY A 409 -26.21 -4.30 -0.88
CA GLY A 409 -26.07 -5.12 0.34
C GLY A 409 -24.69 -5.76 0.54
N SER A 410 -23.80 -5.78 -0.46
CA SER A 410 -22.43 -6.21 -0.24
C SER A 410 -21.54 -5.06 0.27
N PRO A 411 -20.67 -5.29 1.28
CA PRO A 411 -19.79 -4.24 1.79
C PRO A 411 -18.67 -3.92 0.79
N ALA A 412 -18.14 -2.70 0.84
CA ALA A 412 -17.06 -2.30 -0.06
C ALA A 412 -15.73 -3.06 0.19
N TRP A 413 -15.53 -3.57 1.40
CA TRP A 413 -14.36 -4.38 1.75
C TRP A 413 -14.45 -5.86 1.31
N LEU A 414 -15.65 -6.33 0.93
CA LEU A 414 -15.89 -7.65 0.32
C LEU A 414 -17.04 -7.52 -0.70
N PRO A 415 -16.79 -6.86 -1.84
CA PRO A 415 -17.84 -6.59 -2.81
C PRO A 415 -18.27 -7.86 -3.55
N ARG A 416 -19.55 -7.96 -3.85
CA ARG A 416 -20.07 -8.89 -4.84
C ARG A 416 -20.36 -8.11 -6.11
N PHE A 417 -19.79 -8.55 -7.22
CA PHE A 417 -19.93 -7.86 -8.51
C PHE A 417 -20.72 -8.71 -9.47
N ARG A 418 -21.89 -8.20 -9.89
CA ARG A 418 -22.83 -8.88 -10.78
C ARG A 418 -23.13 -10.29 -10.28
N ASP A 419 -23.12 -11.29 -11.18
CA ASP A 419 -23.34 -12.70 -10.87
C ASP A 419 -22.08 -13.46 -10.42
N GLY A 420 -20.91 -12.79 -10.44
CA GLY A 420 -19.62 -13.37 -10.06
C GLY A 420 -19.01 -14.30 -11.11
N SER A 421 -19.47 -14.26 -12.37
CA SER A 421 -18.92 -15.10 -13.43
C SER A 421 -17.50 -14.72 -13.86
N TYR A 422 -17.08 -13.45 -13.67
CA TYR A 422 -15.76 -12.97 -14.09
C TYR A 422 -14.89 -12.47 -12.95
N ILE A 423 -15.47 -11.74 -11.99
CA ILE A 423 -14.74 -11.09 -10.90
C ILE A 423 -15.31 -11.55 -9.56
N ARG A 424 -14.44 -12.08 -8.69
CA ARG A 424 -14.76 -12.43 -7.32
C ARG A 424 -13.76 -11.82 -6.35
N PHE A 425 -14.24 -11.56 -5.14
CA PHE A 425 -13.46 -11.01 -4.05
C PHE A 425 -13.43 -11.98 -2.89
N THR A 426 -12.29 -12.03 -2.22
CA THR A 426 -12.10 -12.83 -1.01
C THR A 426 -11.17 -12.13 -0.03
N ASN A 427 -11.12 -12.62 1.20
CA ASN A 427 -10.28 -12.11 2.27
C ASN A 427 -9.69 -13.28 3.08
N GLN A 428 -9.46 -13.09 4.38
CA GLN A 428 -9.01 -14.14 5.31
C GLN A 428 -9.94 -15.36 5.34
N THR A 429 -11.20 -15.15 5.02
CA THR A 429 -12.20 -16.22 4.91
C THR A 429 -12.60 -16.41 3.45
N ASN A 430 -12.62 -17.66 2.99
CA ASN A 430 -12.98 -17.96 1.61
C ASN A 430 -14.43 -17.54 1.30
N ALA A 431 -14.59 -16.54 0.43
CA ALA A 431 -15.90 -16.06 -0.06
C ALA A 431 -16.14 -16.38 -1.55
N LEU A 432 -15.29 -17.21 -2.17
CA LEU A 432 -15.32 -17.48 -3.61
C LEU A 432 -16.43 -18.43 -4.04
N GLY A 433 -17.03 -19.16 -3.09
CA GLY A 433 -18.15 -20.08 -3.33
C GLY A 433 -19.54 -19.42 -3.32
N ASP A 434 -19.65 -18.17 -2.89
CA ASP A 434 -20.92 -17.45 -2.73
C ASP A 434 -21.61 -16.98 -4.03
N PRO A 435 -20.91 -16.80 -5.18
CA PRO A 435 -21.56 -16.33 -6.40
C PRO A 435 -22.57 -17.33 -6.99
N VAL A 436 -23.61 -16.79 -7.62
CA VAL A 436 -24.71 -17.58 -8.19
C VAL A 436 -24.29 -18.26 -9.50
N ALA A 437 -23.39 -17.63 -10.27
CA ALA A 437 -22.96 -18.14 -11.57
C ALA A 437 -21.68 -18.97 -11.50
N GLY A 438 -21.54 -19.92 -12.41
CA GLY A 438 -20.26 -20.57 -12.71
C GLY A 438 -19.24 -19.57 -13.24
N TRP A 439 -17.94 -19.96 -13.29
CA TRP A 439 -16.90 -19.16 -13.88
C TRP A 439 -17.05 -19.03 -15.40
N GLY A 440 -16.79 -17.82 -15.91
CA GLY A 440 -16.60 -17.56 -17.33
C GLY A 440 -15.21 -17.98 -17.84
N PRO A 441 -14.85 -17.58 -19.08
CA PRO A 441 -13.58 -17.98 -19.70
C PRO A 441 -12.33 -17.40 -19.01
N ILE A 442 -12.45 -16.25 -18.36
CA ILE A 442 -11.37 -15.61 -17.58
C ILE A 442 -11.83 -15.51 -16.12
N ARG A 443 -10.97 -15.91 -15.19
CA ARG A 443 -11.25 -15.89 -13.74
C ARG A 443 -10.43 -14.82 -13.06
N LEU A 444 -11.04 -13.71 -12.66
CA LEU A 444 -10.37 -12.64 -11.92
C LEU A 444 -10.71 -12.76 -10.45
N VAL A 445 -9.70 -12.92 -9.61
CA VAL A 445 -9.86 -12.96 -8.15
C VAL A 445 -9.06 -11.85 -7.50
N TYR A 446 -9.74 -11.08 -6.66
CA TYR A 446 -9.12 -10.12 -5.75
C TYR A 446 -9.06 -10.70 -4.35
N LEU A 447 -7.85 -10.77 -3.80
CA LEU A 447 -7.60 -11.06 -2.39
C LEU A 447 -7.31 -9.74 -1.68
N GLN A 448 -8.16 -9.35 -0.72
CA GLN A 448 -8.02 -8.08 0.00
C GLN A 448 -8.47 -8.19 1.45
N TYR A 449 -7.76 -7.52 2.36
CA TYR A 449 -8.15 -7.44 3.76
C TYR A 449 -8.82 -6.11 4.04
N ALA A 450 -9.84 -6.10 4.89
CA ALA A 450 -10.56 -4.87 5.21
C ALA A 450 -9.68 -3.84 5.95
N SER A 451 -8.65 -4.30 6.64
CA SER A 451 -7.65 -3.47 7.32
C SER A 451 -6.52 -2.97 6.41
N ASP A 452 -6.52 -3.31 5.10
CA ASP A 452 -5.45 -2.91 4.18
C ASP A 452 -5.52 -1.42 3.81
N PRO A 453 -4.60 -0.57 4.31
CA PRO A 453 -4.65 0.84 4.01
C PRO A 453 -4.25 1.19 2.57
N ILE A 454 -3.49 0.32 1.88
CA ILE A 454 -3.11 0.52 0.47
C ILE A 454 -4.34 0.42 -0.42
N THR A 455 -5.23 -0.52 -0.11
CA THR A 455 -6.46 -0.74 -0.86
C THR A 455 -7.53 0.30 -0.53
N PHE A 456 -7.67 0.67 0.76
CA PHE A 456 -8.78 1.48 1.24
C PHE A 456 -8.45 2.95 1.50
N PHE A 457 -7.27 3.42 1.12
CA PHE A 457 -6.97 4.84 1.12
C PHE A 457 -7.82 5.58 0.09
N GLU A 458 -8.40 6.72 0.50
CA GLU A 458 -9.12 7.62 -0.39
C GLU A 458 -8.73 9.07 -0.09
N ILE A 459 -8.30 9.82 -1.11
CA ILE A 459 -8.04 11.28 -0.96
C ILE A 459 -9.31 12.00 -0.50
N ALA A 460 -10.47 11.54 -0.98
CA ALA A 460 -11.78 12.10 -0.60
C ALA A 460 -12.10 11.94 0.90
N SER A 461 -11.41 11.06 1.64
CA SER A 461 -11.55 10.92 3.10
C SER A 461 -11.26 12.22 3.85
N LEU A 462 -10.58 13.17 3.20
CA LEU A 462 -10.34 14.53 3.70
C LEU A 462 -11.66 15.27 4.02
N TYR A 463 -12.70 15.07 3.22
CA TYR A 463 -13.97 15.81 3.31
C TYR A 463 -15.21 14.93 3.19
N ARG A 464 -15.08 13.67 2.80
CA ARG A 464 -16.18 12.71 2.63
C ARG A 464 -15.86 11.38 3.29
N ARG A 465 -16.85 10.81 3.98
CA ARG A 465 -16.72 9.47 4.60
C ARG A 465 -16.54 8.41 3.52
N PRO A 466 -15.47 7.58 3.58
CA PRO A 466 -15.23 6.48 2.66
C PRO A 466 -16.38 5.45 2.64
N ALA A 467 -16.62 4.86 1.46
CA ALA A 467 -17.69 3.88 1.27
C ALA A 467 -17.52 2.64 2.16
N TRP A 468 -16.27 2.18 2.37
CA TRP A 468 -15.96 1.03 3.22
C TRP A 468 -16.21 1.29 4.72
N MET A 469 -16.35 2.55 5.12
CA MET A 469 -16.74 2.95 6.48
C MET A 469 -18.27 3.04 6.66
N ILE A 470 -19.06 2.78 5.62
CA ILE A 470 -20.52 2.77 5.67
C ILE A 470 -20.99 1.32 5.81
N GLY A 471 -21.90 1.07 6.78
CA GLY A 471 -22.38 -0.29 7.08
C GLY A 471 -21.44 -1.08 8.01
N PRO A 472 -21.50 -2.42 7.97
CA PRO A 472 -20.71 -3.28 8.83
C PRO A 472 -19.21 -3.15 8.54
N ARG A 473 -18.39 -3.16 9.59
CA ARG A 473 -16.93 -3.18 9.49
C ARG A 473 -16.46 -4.56 9.03
N GLY A 474 -15.29 -4.57 8.40
CA GLY A 474 -14.62 -5.83 8.11
C GLY A 474 -14.11 -6.53 9.39
N PRO A 475 -13.78 -7.82 9.30
CA PRO A 475 -13.48 -8.64 10.47
C PRO A 475 -12.26 -8.18 11.26
N ASP A 476 -11.32 -7.48 10.62
CA ASP A 476 -10.07 -6.98 11.17
C ASP A 476 -10.03 -5.44 11.31
N VAL A 477 -11.19 -4.78 11.25
CA VAL A 477 -11.33 -3.32 11.40
C VAL A 477 -12.08 -2.99 12.69
N SER A 478 -11.45 -2.19 13.57
CA SER A 478 -12.04 -1.82 14.85
C SER A 478 -13.44 -1.22 14.70
N PRO A 479 -14.43 -1.67 15.49
CA PRO A 479 -15.79 -1.09 15.51
C PRO A 479 -15.78 0.36 16.03
N ASP A 480 -14.75 0.75 16.76
CA ASP A 480 -14.57 2.11 17.28
C ASP A 480 -13.99 3.09 16.26
N LEU A 481 -13.59 2.62 15.08
CA LEU A 481 -13.11 3.49 14.00
C LEU A 481 -14.22 4.44 13.55
N ARG A 482 -13.95 5.75 13.60
CA ARG A 482 -14.87 6.82 13.20
C ARG A 482 -14.22 7.70 12.15
N TRP A 483 -15.05 8.25 11.27
CA TRP A 483 -14.58 9.23 10.32
C TRP A 483 -14.63 10.65 10.89
N TYR A 484 -13.52 11.36 10.76
CA TYR A 484 -13.36 12.78 11.09
C TYR A 484 -12.75 13.50 9.88
N PRO A 485 -13.36 14.61 9.39
CA PRO A 485 -12.78 15.37 8.28
C PRO A 485 -11.32 15.73 8.56
N VAL A 486 -10.48 15.68 7.54
CA VAL A 486 -9.03 15.93 7.61
C VAL A 486 -8.27 14.89 8.45
N VAL A 487 -8.73 14.59 9.66
CA VAL A 487 -8.01 13.69 10.59
C VAL A 487 -7.97 12.26 10.06
N THR A 488 -9.10 11.74 9.57
CA THR A 488 -9.13 10.38 8.97
C THR A 488 -8.22 10.27 7.76
N PHE A 489 -8.16 11.30 6.91
CA PHE A 489 -7.21 11.32 5.81
C PHE A 489 -5.76 11.21 6.30
N MET A 490 -5.39 11.96 7.35
CA MET A 490 -4.05 11.92 7.93
C MET A 490 -3.75 10.57 8.59
N GLN A 491 -4.74 9.95 9.24
CA GLN A 491 -4.63 8.60 9.81
C GLN A 491 -4.37 7.58 8.71
N LEU A 492 -5.18 7.57 7.66
CA LEU A 492 -5.03 6.65 6.53
C LEU A 492 -3.72 6.86 5.77
N LEU A 493 -3.27 8.11 5.60
CA LEU A 493 -1.99 8.40 4.97
C LEU A 493 -0.82 7.81 5.77
N LEU A 494 -0.85 7.93 7.09
CA LEU A 494 0.15 7.31 7.96
C LEU A 494 0.04 5.78 7.91
N ASP A 495 -1.18 5.23 7.91
CA ASP A 495 -1.40 3.79 7.81
C ASP A 495 -0.83 3.23 6.49
N VAL A 496 -0.96 3.96 5.35
CA VAL A 496 -0.31 3.60 4.08
C VAL A 496 1.22 3.53 4.23
N MET A 497 1.83 4.49 4.91
CA MET A 497 3.30 4.49 5.13
C MET A 497 3.76 3.34 6.04
N MET A 498 2.86 2.80 6.86
CA MET A 498 3.12 1.73 7.82
C MET A 498 2.46 0.39 7.43
N ALA A 499 1.95 0.27 6.21
CA ALA A 499 1.09 -0.82 5.76
C ALA A 499 1.68 -2.22 5.97
N THR A 500 3.00 -2.36 5.89
CA THR A 500 3.74 -3.61 6.08
C THR A 500 4.14 -3.91 7.53
N GLN A 501 3.72 -3.09 8.50
CA GLN A 501 4.00 -3.30 9.94
C GLN A 501 2.90 -4.10 10.65
N SER A 502 1.87 -4.52 9.93
CA SER A 502 0.82 -5.40 10.45
C SER A 502 1.32 -6.84 10.60
N PRO A 503 0.75 -7.64 11.49
CA PRO A 503 1.06 -9.06 11.55
C PRO A 503 0.57 -9.79 10.27
N MET A 504 1.13 -10.98 10.02
CA MET A 504 0.75 -11.82 8.89
C MET A 504 -0.78 -12.05 8.86
N GLY A 505 -1.39 -11.90 7.70
CA GLY A 505 -2.84 -12.07 7.51
C GLY A 505 -3.67 -10.81 7.81
N HIS A 506 -3.04 -9.65 8.07
CA HIS A 506 -3.70 -8.38 8.34
C HIS A 506 -2.99 -7.21 7.67
N GLY A 507 -3.71 -6.07 7.52
CA GLY A 507 -3.17 -4.90 6.84
C GLY A 507 -2.75 -5.23 5.42
N HIS A 508 -1.52 -4.88 5.06
CA HIS A 508 -0.96 -5.17 3.74
C HIS A 508 0.06 -6.34 3.76
N VAL A 509 -0.06 -7.26 4.74
CA VAL A 509 0.80 -8.44 4.90
C VAL A 509 -0.03 -9.69 4.69
N TYR A 510 0.00 -10.24 3.48
CA TYR A 510 -0.86 -11.32 3.03
C TYR A 510 -0.28 -12.68 3.41
N ALA A 511 -1.10 -13.55 4.03
CA ALA A 511 -0.68 -14.88 4.49
C ALA A 511 -0.86 -15.94 3.40
N GLY A 512 0.09 -16.86 3.27
CA GLY A 512 0.09 -17.93 2.27
C GLY A 512 -1.13 -18.84 2.36
N ALA A 513 -1.62 -19.10 3.55
CA ALA A 513 -2.85 -19.87 3.75
C ALA A 513 -4.09 -19.23 3.08
N HIS A 514 -4.11 -17.89 2.96
CA HIS A 514 -5.21 -17.16 2.35
C HIS A 514 -5.13 -17.09 0.82
N TYR A 515 -3.97 -17.40 0.22
CA TYR A 515 -3.79 -17.52 -1.22
C TYR A 515 -4.26 -18.86 -1.80
N ILE A 516 -4.38 -19.91 -0.96
CA ILE A 516 -4.69 -21.27 -1.41
C ILE A 516 -6.04 -21.34 -2.13
N ASP A 517 -7.14 -20.86 -1.49
CA ASP A 517 -8.46 -20.86 -2.12
C ASP A 517 -8.54 -19.99 -3.38
N PRO A 518 -7.98 -18.75 -3.40
CA PRO A 518 -7.84 -17.96 -4.61
C PRO A 518 -7.15 -18.69 -5.76
N TRP A 519 -6.01 -19.33 -5.51
CA TRP A 519 -5.34 -20.08 -6.55
C TRP A 519 -6.12 -21.29 -7.04
N ILE A 520 -6.77 -22.04 -6.14
CA ILE A 520 -7.68 -23.14 -6.53
C ILE A 520 -8.78 -22.61 -7.45
N ALA A 521 -9.40 -21.48 -7.11
CA ALA A 521 -10.47 -20.88 -7.90
C ALA A 521 -9.98 -20.37 -9.27
N VAL A 522 -8.82 -19.72 -9.32
CA VAL A 522 -8.24 -19.16 -10.56
C VAL A 522 -7.75 -20.26 -11.49
N THR A 523 -7.04 -21.27 -10.96
CA THR A 523 -6.39 -22.32 -11.76
C THR A 523 -7.22 -23.56 -11.97
N ASP A 524 -8.42 -23.63 -11.36
CA ASP A 524 -9.35 -24.78 -11.47
C ASP A 524 -8.74 -26.10 -11.00
N VAL A 525 -7.95 -26.06 -9.94
CA VAL A 525 -7.39 -27.28 -9.34
C VAL A 525 -8.50 -28.12 -8.71
N ARG A 526 -8.61 -29.40 -9.09
CA ARG A 526 -9.71 -30.29 -8.66
C ARG A 526 -9.24 -31.57 -7.96
N ASP A 527 -7.98 -31.89 -8.02
CA ASP A 527 -7.40 -33.16 -7.56
C ASP A 527 -6.84 -33.11 -6.12
N TRP A 528 -7.36 -32.19 -5.31
CA TRP A 528 -7.07 -32.04 -3.89
C TRP A 528 -8.32 -32.32 -3.06
N SER A 529 -8.19 -33.18 -2.06
CA SER A 529 -9.26 -33.40 -1.07
C SER A 529 -9.35 -32.22 -0.10
N PRO A 530 -10.52 -32.00 0.56
CA PRO A 530 -10.67 -30.99 1.60
C PRO A 530 -9.62 -31.10 2.72
N ASP A 531 -9.26 -32.34 3.12
CA ASP A 531 -8.26 -32.59 4.17
C ASP A 531 -6.85 -32.21 3.72
N GLU A 532 -6.49 -32.45 2.46
CA GLU A 532 -5.21 -32.04 1.89
C GLU A 532 -5.12 -30.52 1.82
N ILE A 533 -6.19 -29.83 1.41
CA ILE A 533 -6.27 -28.36 1.42
C ILE A 533 -6.12 -27.81 2.84
N ALA A 534 -6.83 -28.40 3.81
CA ALA A 534 -6.73 -28.00 5.21
C ALA A 534 -5.31 -28.20 5.76
N ARG A 535 -4.63 -29.30 5.37
CA ARG A 535 -3.24 -29.56 5.74
C ARG A 535 -2.30 -28.54 5.12
N LEU A 536 -2.50 -28.16 3.85
CA LEU A 536 -1.70 -27.14 3.18
C LEU A 536 -1.87 -25.77 3.84
N LYS A 537 -3.11 -25.40 4.20
CA LYS A 537 -3.39 -24.14 4.93
C LYS A 537 -2.69 -24.12 6.29
N ARG A 538 -2.73 -25.21 7.06
CA ARG A 538 -1.99 -25.30 8.33
C ARG A 538 -0.48 -25.13 8.14
N PHE A 539 0.10 -25.81 7.15
CA PHE A 539 1.52 -25.71 6.84
C PHE A 539 1.95 -24.26 6.60
N PHE A 540 1.21 -23.50 5.77
CA PHE A 540 1.52 -22.10 5.54
C PHE A 540 1.24 -21.20 6.76
N SER A 541 0.23 -21.53 7.58
CA SER A 541 -0.03 -20.78 8.81
C SER A 541 1.07 -20.97 9.87
N GLU A 542 1.65 -22.18 9.98
CA GLU A 542 2.73 -22.50 10.89
C GLU A 542 4.08 -21.89 10.44
N ARG A 543 4.32 -21.83 9.13
CA ARG A 543 5.49 -21.18 8.56
C ARG A 543 5.52 -19.66 8.78
N ALA A 544 4.34 -19.04 8.92
CA ALA A 544 4.17 -17.61 9.12
C ALA A 544 4.36 -17.15 10.59
N GLN A 545 4.43 -18.07 11.55
CA GLN A 545 4.69 -17.82 12.98
C GLN A 545 6.17 -17.85 13.31
#